data_f25ffea9f992bbe6b6ac10270a3d5ce5
#
_entry.id   f25ffea9f992bbe6b6ac10270a3d5ce5
#
_cell.length_a   1.000
_cell.length_b   1.000
_cell.length_c   1.000
_cell.angle_alpha   90.00
_cell.angle_beta   90.00
_cell.angle_gamma   90.00
#
_symmetry.space_group_name_H-M   'P 1'
#
loop_
_entity.id
_entity.type
_entity.pdbx_description
1 polymer ?
#
loop_
_entity_poly.entity_id
_entity_poly.type
_entity_poly.pdbx_seq_one_letter_code
_entity_poly.pdbx_strand_id
1 'polypeptide(L)'
;PKNSLMEAEWFFDTNFHLNQAGKEVNTVQLIRDIKAMLGDDRTVNVELPEKPHRTWEDISTETRIWTARDSEAYQGEETIVIPENVTQIGDYAFSGCTGLKAIVLEQKDPSKCIVGQHLLDGTSAEILVPQMSADSYKRNYFWSTYAGQIRENTDHAEK
;
A
#
# COMPACT_ATOMS: atom_id res chain seq x y z
N PRO A 1 4.76 -18.44 -23.85
CA PRO A 1 4.25 -17.12 -23.48
C PRO A 1 5.30 -16.40 -22.67
N LYS A 2 5.79 -15.29 -23.19
CA LYS A 2 6.61 -14.37 -22.38
C LYS A 2 5.66 -13.86 -21.33
N ASN A 3 6.00 -14.03 -20.06
CA ASN A 3 5.26 -13.49 -18.94
C ASN A 3 4.97 -12.02 -19.22
N SER A 4 3.72 -11.71 -19.50
CA SER A 4 3.28 -10.33 -19.58
C SER A 4 3.21 -9.79 -18.15
N LEU A 5 4.35 -9.33 -17.66
CA LEU A 5 4.39 -8.53 -16.45
C LEU A 5 3.68 -7.22 -16.79
N MET A 6 2.47 -7.09 -16.32
CA MET A 6 1.75 -5.81 -16.43
C MET A 6 2.29 -4.85 -15.37
N GLU A 7 2.44 -3.60 -15.75
CA GLU A 7 2.88 -2.55 -14.85
C GLU A 7 1.80 -2.22 -13.80
N ALA A 8 2.20 -1.68 -12.67
CA ALA A 8 1.31 -1.46 -11.52
C ALA A 8 0.10 -0.58 -11.84
N GLU A 9 0.21 0.33 -12.80
CA GLU A 9 -0.85 1.24 -13.21
C GLU A 9 -2.05 0.56 -13.86
N TRP A 10 -1.89 -0.70 -14.29
CA TRP A 10 -2.98 -1.51 -14.83
C TRP A 10 -3.81 -2.20 -13.75
N PHE A 11 -3.35 -2.13 -12.49
CA PHE A 11 -4.05 -2.70 -11.36
C PHE A 11 -4.75 -1.61 -10.56
N PHE A 12 -5.85 -1.99 -9.98
CA PHE A 12 -6.64 -1.08 -9.19
C PHE A 12 -6.37 -1.25 -7.69
N ASP A 13 -5.79 -2.37 -7.30
CA ASP A 13 -5.26 -2.62 -5.97
C ASP A 13 -3.96 -3.43 -6.02
N THR A 14 -3.37 -3.68 -4.85
CA THR A 14 -2.12 -4.45 -4.72
C THR A 14 -2.32 -5.96 -4.87
N ASN A 15 -3.57 -6.45 -5.01
CA ASN A 15 -3.93 -7.85 -4.98
C ASN A 15 -4.30 -8.44 -6.34
N PHE A 16 -3.66 -8.02 -7.42
CA PHE A 16 -3.84 -8.59 -8.76
C PHE A 16 -5.20 -8.31 -9.43
N HIS A 17 -5.98 -7.38 -8.91
CA HIS A 17 -7.22 -6.97 -9.57
C HIS A 17 -6.94 -5.90 -10.62
N LEU A 18 -7.04 -6.29 -11.88
CA LEU A 18 -6.90 -5.34 -12.99
C LEU A 18 -8.05 -4.31 -12.96
N ASN A 19 -7.69 -3.03 -13.13
CA ASN A 19 -8.67 -2.01 -13.44
C ASN A 19 -9.31 -2.26 -14.83
N GLN A 20 -10.30 -1.47 -15.23
CA GLN A 20 -11.01 -1.70 -16.48
C GLN A 20 -10.04 -1.66 -17.68
N ALA A 21 -9.16 -0.67 -17.74
CA ALA A 21 -8.17 -0.56 -18.80
C ALA A 21 -7.19 -1.75 -18.82
N GLY A 22 -6.73 -2.20 -17.67
CA GLY A 22 -5.89 -3.39 -17.54
C GLY A 22 -6.59 -4.67 -17.99
N LYS A 23 -7.90 -4.83 -17.70
CA LYS A 23 -8.69 -5.96 -18.19
C LYS A 23 -8.78 -5.97 -19.72
N GLU A 24 -8.99 -4.82 -20.33
CA GLU A 24 -9.06 -4.68 -21.80
C GLU A 24 -7.74 -5.01 -22.47
N VAL A 25 -6.62 -4.46 -21.97
CA VAL A 25 -5.28 -4.75 -22.47
C VAL A 25 -4.95 -6.24 -22.36
N ASN A 26 -5.22 -6.85 -21.20
CA ASN A 26 -4.97 -8.28 -21.00
C ASN A 26 -5.83 -9.16 -21.90
N THR A 27 -7.09 -8.80 -22.13
CA THR A 27 -7.99 -9.52 -23.02
C THR A 27 -7.49 -9.47 -24.46
N VAL A 28 -7.08 -8.30 -24.94
CA VAL A 28 -6.53 -8.14 -26.30
C VAL A 28 -5.24 -8.91 -26.45
N GLN A 29 -4.35 -8.92 -25.46
CA GLN A 29 -3.13 -9.70 -25.49
C GLN A 29 -3.41 -11.21 -25.53
N LEU A 30 -4.35 -11.69 -24.71
CA LEU A 30 -4.76 -13.10 -24.73
C LEU A 30 -5.33 -13.51 -26.10
N ILE A 31 -6.15 -12.67 -26.74
CA ILE A 31 -6.65 -12.92 -28.08
C ILE A 31 -5.50 -13.02 -29.09
N ARG A 32 -4.51 -12.14 -29.02
CA ARG A 32 -3.34 -12.17 -29.89
C ARG A 32 -2.53 -13.47 -29.72
N ASP A 33 -2.33 -13.90 -28.47
CA ASP A 33 -1.59 -15.12 -28.16
C ASP A 33 -2.33 -16.37 -28.66
N ILE A 34 -3.64 -16.45 -28.48
CA ILE A 34 -4.47 -17.55 -29.00
C ILE A 34 -4.42 -17.61 -30.54
N LYS A 35 -4.56 -16.45 -31.20
CA LYS A 35 -4.47 -16.37 -32.66
C LYS A 35 -3.11 -16.85 -33.17
N ALA A 36 -2.02 -16.43 -32.52
CA ALA A 36 -0.68 -16.87 -32.87
C ALA A 36 -0.51 -18.41 -32.71
N MET A 37 -1.08 -18.98 -31.66
CA MET A 37 -1.08 -20.43 -31.44
C MET A 37 -1.87 -21.20 -32.49
N LEU A 38 -2.94 -20.60 -33.01
CA LEU A 38 -3.81 -21.20 -34.03
C LEU A 38 -3.33 -20.95 -35.48
N GLY A 39 -2.25 -20.16 -35.66
CA GLY A 39 -1.78 -19.74 -36.97
C GLY A 39 -2.74 -18.78 -37.70
N ASP A 40 -3.57 -18.08 -36.96
CA ASP A 40 -4.52 -17.08 -37.48
C ASP A 40 -3.80 -15.73 -37.61
N ASP A 41 -3.51 -15.30 -38.81
CA ASP A 41 -2.80 -14.06 -39.13
C ASP A 41 -3.68 -12.82 -39.26
N ARG A 42 -5.01 -12.95 -39.04
CA ARG A 42 -5.92 -11.80 -39.05
C ARG A 42 -5.53 -10.82 -37.94
N THR A 43 -5.40 -9.55 -38.28
CA THR A 43 -5.04 -8.51 -37.33
C THR A 43 -6.14 -8.26 -36.29
N VAL A 44 -5.74 -8.07 -35.04
CA VAL A 44 -6.64 -7.61 -33.96
C VAL A 44 -6.58 -6.09 -33.94
N ASN A 45 -7.49 -5.44 -34.64
CA ASN A 45 -7.63 -3.98 -34.69
C ASN A 45 -8.54 -3.52 -33.55
N VAL A 46 -7.98 -3.41 -32.36
CA VAL A 46 -8.63 -2.81 -31.19
C VAL A 46 -7.74 -1.68 -30.70
N GLU A 47 -8.31 -0.50 -30.59
CA GLU A 47 -7.67 0.63 -29.94
C GLU A 47 -7.53 0.29 -28.46
N LEU A 48 -6.30 0.21 -27.97
CA LEU A 48 -6.06 -0.07 -26.57
C LEU A 48 -6.30 1.21 -25.77
N PRO A 49 -6.89 1.11 -24.56
CA PRO A 49 -7.03 2.26 -23.70
C PRO A 49 -5.65 2.85 -23.36
N GLU A 50 -5.61 4.15 -23.22
CA GLU A 50 -4.41 4.80 -22.69
C GLU A 50 -4.11 4.30 -21.28
N LYS A 51 -2.82 4.15 -20.98
CA LYS A 51 -2.38 3.77 -19.65
C LYS A 51 -2.85 4.81 -18.64
N PRO A 52 -3.56 4.39 -17.59
CA PRO A 52 -3.99 5.32 -16.55
C PRO A 52 -2.78 6.05 -15.97
N HIS A 53 -2.81 7.36 -16.00
CA HIS A 53 -1.76 8.19 -15.40
C HIS A 53 -2.19 8.52 -13.98
N ARG A 54 -1.59 7.87 -13.00
CA ARG A 54 -1.82 8.19 -11.59
C ARG A 54 -0.91 9.36 -11.19
N THR A 55 -1.51 10.41 -10.68
CA THR A 55 -0.79 11.50 -10.03
C THR A 55 -0.61 11.18 -8.54
N TRP A 56 0.29 11.90 -7.88
CA TRP A 56 0.44 11.78 -6.41
C TRP A 56 -0.85 12.17 -5.67
N GLU A 57 -1.65 13.06 -6.25
CA GLU A 57 -2.95 13.45 -5.71
C GLU A 57 -3.96 12.31 -5.79
N ASP A 58 -3.97 11.55 -6.88
CA ASP A 58 -4.84 10.36 -7.03
C ASP A 58 -4.48 9.28 -5.99
N ILE A 59 -3.18 9.07 -5.75
CA ILE A 59 -2.71 8.10 -4.76
C ILE A 59 -3.07 8.55 -3.34
N SER A 60 -3.05 9.85 -3.06
CA SER A 60 -3.34 10.39 -1.72
C SER A 60 -4.81 10.31 -1.32
N THR A 61 -5.73 10.17 -2.28
CA THR A 61 -7.18 10.11 -2.02
C THR A 61 -7.75 8.70 -2.01
N GLU A 62 -7.06 7.72 -2.58
CA GLU A 62 -7.49 6.33 -2.56
C GLU A 62 -7.20 5.66 -1.22
N THR A 63 -8.14 4.83 -0.76
CA THR A 63 -7.96 3.96 0.39
C THR A 63 -6.84 2.96 0.12
N ARG A 64 -5.88 2.86 1.01
CA ARG A 64 -4.67 2.08 0.80
C ARG A 64 -4.43 1.05 1.90
N ILE A 65 -3.89 -0.10 1.50
CA ILE A 65 -3.32 -1.09 2.41
C ILE A 65 -1.79 -0.94 2.37
N TRP A 66 -1.17 -0.78 3.54
CA TRP A 66 0.29 -0.77 3.69
C TRP A 66 0.80 -2.17 3.94
N THR A 67 1.78 -2.61 3.20
CA THR A 67 2.35 -3.95 3.27
C THR A 67 3.86 -3.91 3.54
N ALA A 68 4.46 -5.06 3.84
CA ALA A 68 5.91 -5.19 3.95
C ALA A 68 6.65 -4.69 2.69
N ARG A 69 6.05 -4.87 1.51
CA ARG A 69 6.61 -4.41 0.24
C ARG A 69 6.70 -2.88 0.15
N ASP A 70 5.71 -2.18 0.73
CA ASP A 70 5.76 -0.71 0.81
C ASP A 70 6.92 -0.27 1.69
N SER A 71 7.15 -0.99 2.79
CA SER A 71 8.24 -0.70 3.71
C SER A 71 9.63 -1.00 3.14
N GLU A 72 9.74 -1.92 2.18
CA GLU A 72 11.00 -2.20 1.46
C GLU A 72 11.54 -0.97 0.73
N ALA A 73 10.67 -0.09 0.26
CA ALA A 73 11.06 1.15 -0.40
C ALA A 73 11.73 2.17 0.56
N TYR A 74 11.54 1.99 1.86
CA TYR A 74 12.05 2.86 2.92
C TYR A 74 13.19 2.22 3.72
N GLN A 75 13.86 1.21 3.16
CA GLN A 75 15.00 0.59 3.84
C GLN A 75 16.13 1.61 4.07
N GLY A 76 16.52 1.74 5.33
CA GLY A 76 17.54 2.71 5.76
C GLY A 76 16.96 4.02 6.29
N GLU A 77 15.65 4.27 6.13
CA GLU A 77 14.99 5.42 6.75
C GLU A 77 14.78 5.19 8.25
N GLU A 78 15.01 6.23 9.03
CA GLU A 78 14.78 6.19 10.48
C GLU A 78 13.31 6.43 10.84
N THR A 79 12.55 7.05 9.94
CA THR A 79 11.14 7.39 10.17
C THR A 79 10.33 7.13 8.91
N ILE A 80 9.20 6.44 9.06
CA ILE A 80 8.24 6.20 8.00
C ILE A 80 6.92 6.89 8.35
N VAL A 81 6.38 7.68 7.42
CA VAL A 81 5.08 8.34 7.57
C VAL A 81 4.01 7.52 6.88
N ILE A 82 2.95 7.16 7.61
CA ILE A 82 1.78 6.45 7.11
C ILE A 82 0.65 7.46 6.90
N PRO A 83 0.25 7.70 5.66
CA PRO A 83 -0.77 8.69 5.33
C PRO A 83 -2.15 8.35 5.89
N GLU A 84 -3.01 9.36 6.05
CA GLU A 84 -4.36 9.20 6.60
C GLU A 84 -5.27 8.28 5.76
N ASN A 85 -5.01 8.14 4.46
CA ASN A 85 -5.76 7.26 3.56
C ASN A 85 -5.41 5.77 3.69
N VAL A 86 -4.42 5.41 4.51
CA VAL A 86 -4.12 4.01 4.82
C VAL A 86 -5.14 3.47 5.81
N THR A 87 -5.94 2.50 5.37
CA THR A 87 -6.99 1.87 6.19
C THR A 87 -6.59 0.54 6.79
N GLN A 88 -5.50 -0.02 6.33
CA GLN A 88 -4.96 -1.25 6.87
C GLN A 88 -3.44 -1.27 6.75
N ILE A 89 -2.78 -1.72 7.81
CA ILE A 89 -1.36 -2.08 7.80
C ILE A 89 -1.29 -3.59 7.96
N GLY A 90 -0.69 -4.26 7.00
CA GLY A 90 -0.63 -5.73 6.94
C GLY A 90 0.27 -6.35 8.00
N ASP A 91 0.19 -7.67 8.12
CA ASP A 91 1.08 -8.45 8.97
C ASP A 91 2.54 -8.26 8.54
N TYR A 92 3.44 -8.22 9.53
CA TYR A 92 4.88 -8.07 9.31
C TYR A 92 5.30 -6.83 8.52
N ALA A 93 4.44 -5.80 8.42
CA ALA A 93 4.65 -4.66 7.53
C ALA A 93 5.99 -3.94 7.74
N PHE A 94 6.52 -3.89 8.96
CA PHE A 94 7.81 -3.29 9.28
C PHE A 94 8.78 -4.28 9.92
N SER A 95 8.49 -5.58 9.81
CA SER A 95 9.39 -6.62 10.34
C SER A 95 10.75 -6.54 9.66
N GLY A 96 11.80 -6.57 10.46
CA GLY A 96 13.18 -6.52 9.95
C GLY A 96 13.67 -5.14 9.51
N CYS A 97 12.89 -4.08 9.64
CA CYS A 97 13.33 -2.69 9.41
C CYS A 97 14.27 -2.24 10.55
N THR A 98 15.48 -2.75 10.59
CA THR A 98 16.40 -2.61 11.74
C THR A 98 16.88 -1.18 12.00
N GLY A 99 16.82 -0.30 10.99
CA GLY A 99 17.15 1.12 11.11
C GLY A 99 16.00 2.00 11.56
N LEU A 100 14.77 1.46 11.56
CA LEU A 100 13.56 2.23 11.82
C LEU A 100 13.46 2.61 13.30
N LYS A 101 13.30 3.90 13.57
CA LYS A 101 13.12 4.46 14.93
C LYS A 101 11.67 4.83 15.21
N ALA A 102 10.93 5.27 14.18
CA ALA A 102 9.55 5.70 14.34
C ALA A 102 8.68 5.41 13.11
N ILE A 103 7.43 5.08 13.38
CA ILE A 103 6.34 5.07 12.39
C ILE A 103 5.38 6.19 12.80
N VAL A 104 5.18 7.16 11.92
CA VAL A 104 4.29 8.29 12.15
C VAL A 104 2.96 8.00 11.47
N LEU A 105 1.89 7.90 12.22
CA LEU A 105 0.53 7.75 11.69
C LEU A 105 -0.13 9.12 11.58
N GLU A 106 -0.68 9.46 10.42
CA GLU A 106 -1.46 10.68 10.24
C GLU A 106 -2.93 10.50 10.60
N GLN A 107 -3.42 9.25 10.66
CA GLN A 107 -4.79 8.92 11.02
C GLN A 107 -5.05 9.19 12.51
N LYS A 108 -6.03 10.03 12.82
CA LYS A 108 -6.44 10.37 14.21
C LYS A 108 -7.33 9.31 14.86
N ASP A 109 -8.13 8.65 14.06
CA ASP A 109 -9.11 7.67 14.52
C ASP A 109 -8.58 6.24 14.31
N PRO A 110 -8.19 5.52 15.39
CA PRO A 110 -7.64 4.18 15.26
C PRO A 110 -8.63 3.14 14.71
N SER A 111 -9.92 3.44 14.66
CA SER A 111 -10.91 2.54 14.08
C SER A 111 -10.88 2.53 12.56
N LYS A 112 -10.29 3.55 11.95
CA LYS A 112 -10.18 3.69 10.50
C LYS A 112 -8.94 3.05 9.91
N CYS A 113 -8.00 2.60 10.74
CA CYS A 113 -6.81 1.91 10.29
C CYS A 113 -6.61 0.62 11.12
N ILE A 114 -6.85 -0.51 10.49
CA ILE A 114 -6.63 -1.83 11.11
C ILE A 114 -5.15 -2.16 11.02
N VAL A 115 -4.58 -2.71 12.09
CA VAL A 115 -3.18 -3.15 12.11
C VAL A 115 -3.10 -4.67 12.22
N GLY A 116 -2.18 -5.25 11.46
CA GLY A 116 -1.86 -6.67 11.46
C GLY A 116 -0.98 -7.09 12.64
N GLN A 117 -0.68 -8.37 12.67
CA GLN A 117 0.18 -8.97 13.69
C GLN A 117 1.66 -8.84 13.30
N HIS A 118 2.55 -8.97 14.31
CA HIS A 118 4.00 -8.97 14.09
C HIS A 118 4.53 -7.72 13.37
N LEU A 119 3.82 -6.59 13.53
CA LEU A 119 4.10 -5.34 12.85
C LEU A 119 5.55 -4.90 12.95
N LEU A 120 6.12 -5.00 14.15
CA LEU A 120 7.43 -4.48 14.54
C LEU A 120 8.45 -5.58 14.89
N ASP A 121 8.24 -6.81 14.44
CA ASP A 121 9.15 -7.90 14.75
C ASP A 121 10.58 -7.59 14.25
N GLY A 122 11.53 -7.64 15.17
CA GLY A 122 12.92 -7.32 14.86
C GLY A 122 13.28 -5.83 14.81
N THR A 123 12.34 -4.95 15.19
CA THR A 123 12.60 -3.52 15.35
C THR A 123 12.06 -3.01 16.69
N SER A 124 12.65 -1.94 17.22
CA SER A 124 12.22 -1.25 18.44
C SER A 124 11.58 0.10 18.14
N ALA A 125 11.07 0.29 16.93
CA ALA A 125 10.48 1.55 16.51
C ALA A 125 9.28 1.96 17.38
N GLU A 126 9.14 3.26 17.62
CA GLU A 126 7.96 3.84 18.25
C GLU A 126 6.86 4.09 17.22
N ILE A 127 5.60 4.05 17.66
CA ILE A 127 4.44 4.41 16.86
C ILE A 127 3.97 5.79 17.32
N LEU A 128 4.21 6.79 16.49
CA LEU A 128 3.85 8.16 16.75
C LEU A 128 2.47 8.45 16.15
N VAL A 129 1.52 8.77 16.99
CA VAL A 129 0.13 9.08 16.59
C VAL A 129 -0.16 10.56 16.76
N PRO A 130 -1.17 11.12 16.06
CA PRO A 130 -1.53 12.51 16.22
C PRO A 130 -1.82 12.89 17.68
N GLN A 131 -1.59 14.15 18.02
CA GLN A 131 -1.85 14.68 19.35
C GLN A 131 -3.28 14.34 19.81
N MET A 132 -3.44 14.04 21.11
CA MET A 132 -4.68 13.63 21.75
C MET A 132 -5.27 12.30 21.27
N SER A 133 -4.54 11.53 20.44
CA SER A 133 -5.02 10.25 19.91
C SER A 133 -4.41 9.04 20.63
N ALA A 134 -3.31 9.19 21.37
CA ALA A 134 -2.56 8.07 21.95
C ALA A 134 -3.42 7.17 22.84
N ASP A 135 -4.26 7.76 23.69
CA ASP A 135 -5.15 6.98 24.57
C ASP A 135 -6.20 6.18 23.79
N SER A 136 -6.72 6.75 22.69
CA SER A 136 -7.67 6.07 21.81
C SER A 136 -7.01 4.89 21.10
N TYR A 137 -5.80 5.08 20.61
CA TYR A 137 -4.99 4.03 19.98
C TYR A 137 -4.68 2.89 20.97
N LYS A 138 -4.20 3.21 22.18
CA LYS A 138 -3.87 2.21 23.21
C LYS A 138 -5.05 1.37 23.67
N ARG A 139 -6.28 1.90 23.59
CA ARG A 139 -7.52 1.19 23.95
C ARG A 139 -8.19 0.50 22.79
N ASN A 140 -7.79 0.78 21.56
CA ASN A 140 -8.36 0.16 20.38
C ASN A 140 -7.98 -1.33 20.32
N TYR A 141 -8.93 -2.18 19.95
CA TYR A 141 -8.76 -3.63 19.93
C TYR A 141 -7.54 -4.09 19.11
N PHE A 142 -7.34 -3.51 17.93
CA PHE A 142 -6.24 -3.90 17.04
C PHE A 142 -4.90 -3.31 17.49
N TRP A 143 -4.90 -2.08 18.00
CA TRP A 143 -3.70 -1.34 18.36
C TRP A 143 -3.19 -1.60 19.76
N SER A 144 -4.02 -2.16 20.64
CA SER A 144 -3.68 -2.39 22.05
C SER A 144 -2.46 -3.29 22.25
N THR A 145 -2.18 -4.20 21.32
CA THR A 145 -0.99 -5.04 21.32
C THR A 145 0.30 -4.21 21.28
N TYR A 146 0.25 -3.04 20.67
CA TYR A 146 1.37 -2.10 20.50
C TYR A 146 1.34 -0.93 21.48
N ALA A 147 0.49 -0.98 22.50
CA ALA A 147 0.29 0.13 23.46
C ALA A 147 1.59 0.62 24.12
N GLY A 148 2.56 -0.27 24.30
CA GLY A 148 3.88 0.06 24.84
C GLY A 148 4.74 0.95 23.94
N GLN A 149 4.57 0.85 22.62
CA GLN A 149 5.31 1.61 21.60
C GLN A 149 4.58 2.88 21.16
N ILE A 150 3.26 3.02 21.48
CA ILE A 150 2.45 4.16 21.03
C ILE A 150 2.79 5.41 21.86
N ARG A 151 3.15 6.50 21.18
CA ARG A 151 3.42 7.82 21.72
C ARG A 151 2.69 8.89 20.91
N GLU A 152 2.47 10.05 21.48
CA GLU A 152 1.99 11.21 20.74
C GLU A 152 3.12 11.83 19.91
N ASN A 153 2.79 12.21 18.69
CA ASN A 153 3.70 12.98 17.86
C ASN A 153 3.68 14.45 18.32
N THR A 154 4.76 14.89 18.93
CA THR A 154 4.92 16.26 19.41
C THR A 154 5.52 17.21 18.37
N ASP A 155 6.05 16.68 17.25
CA ASP A 155 6.78 17.47 16.27
C ASP A 155 5.88 18.23 15.27
N HIS A 156 4.56 18.06 15.33
CA HIS A 156 3.57 18.78 14.52
C HIS A 156 2.77 19.84 15.29
N ALA A 157 3.31 20.35 16.40
CA ALA A 157 2.74 21.52 17.06
C ALA A 157 3.32 22.78 16.42
N GLU A 158 2.92 23.11 15.20
CA GLU A 158 2.94 24.45 14.57
C GLU A 158 3.09 24.34 13.03
N LYS A 159 1.94 24.36 12.36
CA LYS A 159 1.82 25.06 11.07
C LYS A 159 0.40 25.60 10.95
#